data_bdf161b8c911efbd3be6158ff52d2d3e
#
_entry.id   bdf161b8c911efbd3be6158ff52d2d3e
#
_cell.length_a   1.000
_cell.length_b   1.000
_cell.length_c   1.000
_cell.angle_alpha   90.00
_cell.angle_beta   90.00
_cell.angle_gamma   90.00
#
_symmetry.space_group_name_H-M   'P 1'
#
loop_
_entity.id
_entity.type
_entity.pdbx_description
1 polymer ?
#
loop_
_entity_poly.entity_id
_entity_poly.type
_entity_poly.pdbx_seq_one_letter_code
_entity_poly.pdbx_strand_id
1 'polypeptide(L)'
;MKTKLPALLLTLTLSLTACGAAPAATGSQSAPDLSGAHALPQTMEETPPVDLPTLRLTLVDGAGTDTLLLAGETAGEVYTVPADSFPLTLDGEPADASVLEDGMPITLAYTGIEESFPARLSVAAAETYSLGTEKNPGGGFYDLCGLYLQVLSDLAEGGEETVAVDLSQAPGDLTEGEKAAIAWRFRETCGAGLADPESADPGIARFAIREAGTEGELCSLPTREEGEAYSLPVLKFEAERSQTLPAGPDGTRLAAARILQDCTAVWPEFGAWTGYQVGSEVLGCG
;
A
#
# COMPACT_ATOMS: atom_id res chain seq x y z
N MET A 1 -23.13 34.14 -21.65
CA MET A 1 -22.82 33.38 -22.88
C MET A 1 -22.67 31.92 -22.49
N LYS A 2 -23.59 31.07 -22.98
CA LYS A 2 -23.66 29.63 -22.64
C LYS A 2 -22.93 28.87 -23.75
N THR A 3 -21.79 28.25 -23.47
CA THR A 3 -21.10 27.35 -24.39
C THR A 3 -21.44 25.89 -24.05
N LYS A 4 -22.07 25.23 -24.99
CA LYS A 4 -22.45 23.80 -24.95
C LYS A 4 -21.24 22.97 -25.42
N LEU A 5 -20.80 21.97 -24.64
CA LEU A 5 -19.90 20.90 -25.08
C LEU A 5 -20.70 19.80 -25.80
N PRO A 6 -20.23 19.25 -26.90
CA PRO A 6 -20.84 18.08 -27.53
C PRO A 6 -20.34 16.77 -26.88
N ALA A 7 -21.29 15.88 -26.65
CA ALA A 7 -21.03 14.51 -26.24
C ALA A 7 -20.48 13.69 -27.41
N LEU A 8 -19.32 13.05 -27.20
CA LEU A 8 -18.72 12.11 -28.15
C LEU A 8 -19.21 10.69 -27.81
N LEU A 9 -20.11 10.15 -28.64
CA LEU A 9 -20.53 8.76 -28.58
C LEU A 9 -19.46 7.89 -29.25
N LEU A 10 -18.84 6.99 -28.49
CA LEU A 10 -17.94 5.97 -29.01
C LEU A 10 -18.70 4.67 -29.17
N THR A 11 -19.02 4.30 -30.41
CA THR A 11 -19.67 3.03 -30.80
C THR A 11 -18.60 1.95 -30.92
N LEU A 12 -18.68 0.92 -30.07
CA LEU A 12 -17.84 -0.28 -30.10
C LEU A 12 -18.51 -1.31 -31.01
N THR A 13 -17.90 -1.63 -32.16
CA THR A 13 -18.35 -2.69 -33.07
C THR A 13 -17.67 -4.01 -32.70
N LEU A 14 -18.50 -4.98 -32.25
CA LEU A 14 -18.10 -6.39 -32.12
C LEU A 14 -18.09 -7.04 -33.50
N SER A 15 -16.95 -7.60 -33.89
CA SER A 15 -16.82 -8.49 -35.04
C SER A 15 -16.78 -9.96 -34.55
N LEU A 16 -17.89 -10.67 -34.72
CA LEU A 16 -17.90 -12.14 -34.64
C LEU A 16 -17.41 -12.70 -35.97
N THR A 17 -16.41 -13.55 -35.97
CA THR A 17 -16.05 -14.41 -37.09
C THR A 17 -16.25 -15.87 -36.68
N ALA A 18 -17.16 -16.49 -37.42
CA ALA A 18 -17.61 -17.86 -37.24
C ALA A 18 -16.90 -18.84 -38.19
N CYS A 19 -16.82 -20.07 -37.72
CA CYS A 19 -16.82 -21.35 -38.48
C CYS A 19 -15.75 -21.64 -39.53
N GLY A 20 -14.98 -22.71 -39.25
CA GLY A 20 -14.35 -23.56 -40.24
C GLY A 20 -14.49 -25.03 -39.84
N ALA A 21 -15.28 -25.74 -40.64
CA ALA A 21 -15.64 -27.15 -40.49
C ALA A 21 -14.47 -28.09 -40.86
N ALA A 22 -14.42 -29.26 -40.20
CA ALA A 22 -13.55 -30.39 -40.48
C ALA A 22 -13.88 -31.12 -41.81
N PRO A 23 -12.95 -31.90 -42.35
CA PRO A 23 -13.31 -33.16 -43.00
C PRO A 23 -12.68 -34.37 -42.29
N ALA A 24 -13.50 -35.41 -42.20
CA ALA A 24 -13.19 -36.74 -41.77
C ALA A 24 -12.29 -37.45 -42.81
N ALA A 25 -11.30 -38.19 -42.37
CA ALA A 25 -10.65 -39.21 -43.14
C ALA A 25 -10.59 -40.50 -42.32
N THR A 26 -11.32 -41.48 -42.76
CA THR A 26 -11.29 -42.89 -42.41
C THR A 26 -9.96 -43.50 -42.83
N GLY A 27 -9.28 -44.16 -41.93
CA GLY A 27 -8.10 -45.01 -42.22
C GLY A 27 -7.98 -46.08 -41.14
N SER A 28 -8.54 -47.25 -41.48
CA SER A 28 -8.42 -48.49 -40.73
C SER A 28 -7.03 -49.05 -40.96
N GLN A 29 -6.20 -49.24 -39.90
CA GLN A 29 -5.08 -50.22 -39.92
C GLN A 29 -4.86 -50.84 -38.55
N SER A 30 -4.73 -52.15 -38.64
CA SER A 30 -4.58 -53.18 -37.60
C SER A 30 -3.50 -52.94 -36.58
N ALA A 31 -3.79 -53.32 -35.36
CA ALA A 31 -2.84 -53.41 -34.23
C ALA A 31 -1.80 -54.52 -34.46
N PRO A 32 -0.56 -54.36 -33.96
CA PRO A 32 0.18 -55.47 -33.41
C PRO A 32 0.13 -55.42 -31.86
N ASP A 33 -0.23 -56.55 -31.33
CA ASP A 33 -0.14 -56.97 -29.95
C ASP A 33 1.34 -56.91 -29.47
N LEU A 34 1.64 -56.10 -28.47
CA LEU A 34 2.87 -56.19 -27.68
C LEU A 34 2.51 -56.24 -26.21
N SER A 35 2.20 -57.44 -25.79
CA SER A 35 2.20 -57.88 -24.40
C SER A 35 3.58 -57.64 -23.78
N GLY A 36 3.60 -56.95 -22.63
CA GLY A 36 4.71 -57.07 -21.68
C GLY A 36 5.64 -55.84 -21.55
N ALA A 37 5.18 -54.84 -20.85
CA ALA A 37 6.06 -54.01 -20.03
C ALA A 37 5.31 -53.69 -18.73
N HIS A 38 5.66 -54.38 -17.66
CA HIS A 38 5.36 -53.97 -16.30
C HIS A 38 6.02 -52.58 -16.08
N ALA A 39 5.26 -51.51 -16.23
CA ALA A 39 5.61 -50.24 -15.67
C ALA A 39 5.55 -50.38 -14.14
N LEU A 40 6.72 -50.41 -13.53
CA LEU A 40 6.85 -50.21 -12.10
C LEU A 40 6.17 -48.85 -11.76
N PRO A 41 5.35 -48.77 -10.70
CA PRO A 41 4.90 -47.48 -10.23
C PRO A 41 6.16 -46.70 -9.82
N GLN A 42 6.47 -45.64 -10.55
CA GLN A 42 7.38 -44.63 -10.05
C GLN A 42 6.67 -44.04 -8.83
N THR A 43 7.09 -44.49 -7.66
CA THR A 43 6.85 -43.77 -6.41
C THR A 43 7.48 -42.40 -6.65
N MET A 44 6.65 -41.41 -6.91
CA MET A 44 7.06 -40.03 -6.76
C MET A 44 7.56 -39.94 -5.31
N GLU A 45 8.86 -39.86 -5.11
CA GLU A 45 9.44 -39.43 -3.86
C GLU A 45 8.83 -38.07 -3.60
N GLU A 46 7.85 -38.04 -2.67
CA GLU A 46 7.34 -36.82 -2.09
C GLU A 46 8.54 -36.16 -1.40
N THR A 47 9.12 -35.18 -2.08
CA THR A 47 10.17 -34.35 -1.49
C THR A 47 9.57 -33.76 -0.22
N PRO A 48 10.18 -33.99 0.96
CA PRO A 48 9.62 -33.46 2.20
C PRO A 48 9.44 -31.94 2.02
N PRO A 49 8.35 -31.35 2.53
CA PRO A 49 8.09 -29.93 2.41
C PRO A 49 9.31 -29.18 2.94
N VAL A 50 9.93 -28.37 2.08
CA VAL A 50 11.02 -27.48 2.47
C VAL A 50 10.37 -26.46 3.39
N ASP A 51 10.83 -26.42 4.65
CA ASP A 51 10.36 -25.45 5.64
C ASP A 51 10.94 -24.08 5.23
N LEU A 52 10.15 -23.32 4.46
CA LEU A 52 10.57 -22.01 3.96
C LEU A 52 10.49 -20.98 5.09
N PRO A 53 11.43 -20.04 5.15
CA PRO A 53 11.32 -18.92 6.07
C PRO A 53 10.07 -18.09 5.75
N THR A 54 9.46 -17.53 6.79
CA THR A 54 8.25 -16.72 6.68
C THR A 54 8.47 -15.32 7.26
N LEU A 55 7.77 -14.34 6.70
CA LEU A 55 7.69 -12.97 7.18
C LEU A 55 6.21 -12.60 7.37
N ARG A 56 5.90 -11.94 8.47
CA ARG A 56 4.60 -11.30 8.67
C ARG A 56 4.78 -9.80 8.45
N LEU A 57 4.02 -9.27 7.51
CA LEU A 57 4.17 -7.90 7.00
C LEU A 57 2.79 -7.23 6.91
N THR A 58 2.78 -5.91 6.80
CA THR A 58 1.60 -5.11 6.44
C THR A 58 1.71 -4.71 4.96
N LEU A 59 0.63 -4.81 4.20
CA LEU A 59 0.53 -4.24 2.86
C LEU A 59 0.34 -2.73 2.99
N VAL A 60 1.39 -1.96 2.69
CA VAL A 60 1.42 -0.51 2.85
C VAL A 60 0.77 0.22 1.68
N ASP A 61 0.99 -0.27 0.47
CA ASP A 61 0.47 0.30 -0.78
C ASP A 61 0.61 -0.70 -1.92
N GLY A 62 -0.22 -0.57 -2.92
CA GLY A 62 -0.12 -1.35 -4.15
C GLY A 62 -1.22 -2.38 -4.36
N ALA A 63 -2.24 -2.44 -3.51
CA ALA A 63 -3.42 -3.26 -3.76
C ALA A 63 -4.02 -2.91 -5.14
N GLY A 64 -4.29 -3.94 -5.94
CA GLY A 64 -4.80 -3.75 -7.31
C GLY A 64 -3.77 -3.25 -8.34
N THR A 65 -2.48 -3.19 -8.00
CA THR A 65 -1.38 -2.87 -8.92
C THR A 65 -0.47 -4.07 -9.17
N ASP A 66 0.51 -3.91 -10.06
CA ASP A 66 1.46 -4.99 -10.41
C ASP A 66 2.52 -5.23 -9.32
N THR A 67 2.68 -4.32 -8.36
CA THR A 67 3.72 -4.40 -7.33
C THR A 67 3.20 -3.97 -5.97
N LEU A 68 3.33 -4.84 -5.00
CA LEU A 68 2.99 -4.60 -3.61
C LEU A 68 4.19 -3.99 -2.87
N LEU A 69 3.93 -3.00 -2.02
CA LEU A 69 4.86 -2.46 -1.04
C LEU A 69 4.47 -2.96 0.34
N LEU A 70 5.39 -3.66 0.99
CA LEU A 70 5.16 -4.34 2.25
C LEU A 70 6.13 -3.86 3.32
N ALA A 71 5.70 -3.80 4.56
CA ALA A 71 6.52 -3.39 5.69
C ALA A 71 6.43 -4.37 6.86
N GLY A 72 7.56 -4.54 7.56
CA GLY A 72 7.65 -5.28 8.81
C GLY A 72 7.77 -4.35 10.03
N GLU A 73 8.37 -4.86 11.08
CA GLU A 73 8.49 -4.16 12.37
C GLU A 73 9.60 -3.09 12.35
N THR A 74 10.71 -3.34 11.66
CA THR A 74 11.89 -2.47 11.66
C THR A 74 12.04 -1.66 10.38
N ALA A 75 12.72 -0.51 10.45
CA ALA A 75 12.93 0.38 9.30
C ALA A 75 13.66 -0.30 8.10
N GLY A 76 14.41 -1.37 8.34
CA GLY A 76 15.04 -2.16 7.28
C GLY A 76 14.12 -3.18 6.62
N GLU A 77 12.95 -3.43 7.18
CA GLU A 77 11.99 -4.43 6.69
C GLU A 77 10.95 -3.80 5.77
N VAL A 78 11.43 -3.26 4.67
CA VAL A 78 10.58 -2.73 3.60
C VAL A 78 10.85 -3.54 2.33
N TYR A 79 9.78 -4.07 1.74
CA TYR A 79 9.88 -5.03 0.65
C TYR A 79 8.98 -4.67 -0.51
N THR A 80 9.41 -5.04 -1.72
CA THR A 80 8.57 -5.04 -2.91
C THR A 80 8.39 -6.46 -3.44
N VAL A 81 7.16 -6.76 -3.88
CA VAL A 81 6.80 -8.08 -4.41
C VAL A 81 5.89 -7.88 -5.63
N PRO A 82 6.13 -8.57 -6.77
CA PRO A 82 5.16 -8.57 -7.86
C PRO A 82 3.86 -9.27 -7.42
N ALA A 83 2.71 -8.62 -7.62
CA ALA A 83 1.43 -9.05 -7.05
C ALA A 83 0.91 -10.39 -7.61
N ASP A 84 1.31 -10.77 -8.82
CA ASP A 84 0.88 -11.98 -9.53
C ASP A 84 1.89 -13.12 -9.49
N SER A 85 2.99 -12.98 -8.72
CA SER A 85 4.13 -13.90 -8.79
C SER A 85 4.04 -15.10 -7.85
N PHE A 86 2.97 -15.25 -7.06
CA PHE A 86 2.85 -16.29 -6.03
C PHE A 86 1.40 -16.74 -5.82
N PRO A 87 1.19 -18.00 -5.40
CA PRO A 87 -0.12 -18.44 -4.94
C PRO A 87 -0.49 -17.71 -3.63
N LEU A 88 -1.73 -17.20 -3.59
CA LEU A 88 -2.31 -16.50 -2.44
C LEU A 88 -3.42 -17.32 -1.83
N THR A 89 -3.53 -17.29 -0.51
CA THR A 89 -4.68 -17.80 0.23
C THR A 89 -5.29 -16.70 1.11
N LEU A 90 -6.61 -16.67 1.20
CA LEU A 90 -7.38 -15.88 2.15
C LEU A 90 -8.02 -16.84 3.17
N ASP A 91 -7.68 -16.71 4.43
CA ASP A 91 -8.16 -17.62 5.51
C ASP A 91 -7.90 -19.11 5.22
N GLY A 92 -6.83 -19.41 4.48
CA GLY A 92 -6.46 -20.77 4.10
C GLY A 92 -7.08 -21.30 2.80
N GLU A 93 -8.00 -20.56 2.17
CA GLU A 93 -8.60 -20.92 0.90
C GLU A 93 -7.90 -20.20 -0.26
N PRO A 94 -7.71 -20.84 -1.44
CA PRO A 94 -7.10 -20.20 -2.59
C PRO A 94 -7.83 -18.91 -2.99
N ALA A 95 -7.08 -17.85 -3.26
CA ALA A 95 -7.60 -16.54 -3.59
C ALA A 95 -6.76 -15.86 -4.70
N ASP A 96 -7.37 -14.88 -5.36
CA ASP A 96 -6.70 -13.99 -6.32
C ASP A 96 -6.15 -12.75 -5.62
N ALA A 97 -5.14 -12.10 -6.21
CA ALA A 97 -4.57 -10.86 -5.69
C ALA A 97 -5.60 -9.71 -5.57
N SER A 98 -6.76 -9.82 -6.22
CA SER A 98 -7.86 -8.85 -6.12
C SER A 98 -8.54 -8.78 -4.74
N VAL A 99 -8.25 -9.74 -3.84
CA VAL A 99 -8.74 -9.70 -2.45
C VAL A 99 -7.84 -8.87 -1.55
N LEU A 100 -6.66 -8.47 -2.02
CA LEU A 100 -5.73 -7.66 -1.26
C LEU A 100 -6.22 -6.22 -1.18
N GLU A 101 -6.15 -5.66 0.02
CA GLU A 101 -6.43 -4.26 0.31
C GLU A 101 -5.25 -3.68 1.09
N ASP A 102 -4.95 -2.39 0.86
CA ASP A 102 -3.92 -1.70 1.62
C ASP A 102 -4.28 -1.72 3.12
N GLY A 103 -3.28 -1.88 3.98
CA GLY A 103 -3.46 -2.09 5.41
C GLY A 103 -3.59 -3.57 5.84
N MET A 104 -3.79 -4.51 4.92
CA MET A 104 -3.94 -5.92 5.27
C MET A 104 -2.63 -6.52 5.80
N PRO A 105 -2.71 -7.35 6.88
CA PRO A 105 -1.60 -8.22 7.26
C PRO A 105 -1.45 -9.36 6.24
N ILE A 106 -0.21 -9.61 5.84
CA ILE A 106 0.14 -10.69 4.92
C ILE A 106 1.31 -11.50 5.49
N THR A 107 1.22 -12.81 5.41
CA THR A 107 2.32 -13.72 5.76
C THR A 107 2.90 -14.29 4.47
N LEU A 108 4.19 -14.07 4.24
CA LEU A 108 4.90 -14.54 3.05
C LEU A 108 5.86 -15.68 3.40
N ALA A 109 5.80 -16.77 2.66
CA ALA A 109 6.88 -17.75 2.58
C ALA A 109 7.77 -17.38 1.41
N TYR A 110 9.08 -17.22 1.60
CA TYR A 110 9.99 -16.73 0.57
C TYR A 110 11.20 -17.64 0.34
N THR A 111 11.77 -17.54 -0.85
CA THR A 111 12.94 -18.32 -1.28
C THR A 111 14.20 -17.48 -1.41
N GLY A 112 14.09 -16.16 -1.46
CA GLY A 112 15.23 -15.26 -1.59
C GLY A 112 14.89 -13.81 -1.34
N ILE A 113 15.91 -13.03 -1.00
CA ILE A 113 15.86 -11.59 -0.80
C ILE A 113 16.98 -10.97 -1.62
N GLU A 114 16.65 -10.00 -2.48
CA GLU A 114 17.64 -9.18 -3.17
C GLU A 114 17.93 -7.93 -2.31
N GLU A 115 19.23 -7.70 -2.06
CA GLU A 115 19.69 -6.56 -1.26
C GLU A 115 19.49 -5.24 -2.04
N SER A 116 18.43 -4.54 -1.75
CA SER A 116 18.08 -3.20 -2.26
C SER A 116 17.27 -2.47 -1.17
N PHE A 117 16.89 -1.24 -1.38
CA PHE A 117 15.89 -0.60 -0.54
C PHE A 117 14.81 0.09 -1.40
N PRO A 118 13.56 -0.35 -1.29
CA PRO A 118 13.07 -1.56 -0.60
C PRO A 118 13.74 -2.84 -1.14
N ALA A 119 13.85 -3.86 -0.29
CA ALA A 119 14.36 -5.15 -0.72
C ALA A 119 13.32 -5.87 -1.59
N ARG A 120 13.77 -6.63 -2.59
CA ARG A 120 12.87 -7.42 -3.42
C ARG A 120 12.80 -8.85 -2.91
N LEU A 121 11.58 -9.34 -2.66
CA LEU A 121 11.35 -10.72 -2.23
C LEU A 121 10.99 -11.63 -3.40
N SER A 122 11.58 -12.83 -3.42
CA SER A 122 11.12 -13.96 -4.21
C SER A 122 10.17 -14.80 -3.38
N VAL A 123 8.86 -14.62 -3.58
CA VAL A 123 7.81 -15.24 -2.76
C VAL A 123 7.40 -16.57 -3.34
N ALA A 124 7.31 -17.60 -2.49
CA ALA A 124 6.84 -18.94 -2.84
C ALA A 124 5.32 -19.10 -2.60
N ALA A 125 4.81 -18.47 -1.53
CA ALA A 125 3.38 -18.47 -1.19
C ALA A 125 3.07 -17.29 -0.26
N ALA A 126 1.82 -16.85 -0.27
CA ALA A 126 1.29 -15.83 0.61
C ALA A 126 -0.02 -16.26 1.25
N GLU A 127 -0.24 -15.82 2.48
CA GLU A 127 -1.49 -15.98 3.22
C GLU A 127 -1.91 -14.62 3.76
N THR A 128 -3.17 -14.24 3.55
CA THR A 128 -3.80 -13.07 4.17
C THR A 128 -5.06 -13.48 4.91
N TYR A 129 -5.65 -12.55 5.68
CA TYR A 129 -6.72 -12.88 6.61
C TYR A 129 -7.83 -11.84 6.54
N SER A 130 -9.08 -12.33 6.50
CA SER A 130 -10.26 -11.47 6.58
C SER A 130 -10.27 -10.66 7.87
N LEU A 131 -10.77 -9.43 7.78
CA LEU A 131 -10.95 -8.53 8.91
C LEU A 131 -11.90 -9.18 9.95
N GLY A 132 -11.58 -9.07 11.24
CA GLY A 132 -12.33 -9.66 12.34
C GLY A 132 -11.94 -11.10 12.69
N THR A 133 -10.94 -11.67 12.03
CA THR A 133 -10.37 -12.98 12.40
C THR A 133 -9.33 -12.83 13.52
N GLU A 134 -8.95 -13.95 14.19
CA GLU A 134 -7.90 -13.93 15.20
C GLU A 134 -6.56 -13.41 14.67
N LYS A 135 -6.27 -13.68 13.39
CA LYS A 135 -5.03 -13.24 12.72
C LYS A 135 -5.11 -11.83 12.13
N ASN A 136 -6.31 -11.31 11.95
CA ASN A 136 -6.59 -9.94 11.53
C ASN A 136 -7.79 -9.40 12.35
N PRO A 137 -7.59 -9.10 13.64
CA PRO A 137 -8.70 -8.74 14.54
C PRO A 137 -9.38 -7.43 14.18
N GLY A 138 -8.78 -6.62 13.28
CA GLY A 138 -9.33 -5.33 12.89
C GLY A 138 -9.33 -4.30 14.02
N GLY A 139 -8.53 -4.54 15.06
CA GLY A 139 -8.32 -3.58 16.13
C GLY A 139 -7.39 -2.46 15.68
N GLY A 140 -7.64 -1.24 16.14
CA GLY A 140 -6.85 -0.08 15.78
C GLY A 140 -7.31 0.60 14.49
N PHE A 141 -6.46 1.44 13.96
CA PHE A 141 -6.71 2.15 12.70
C PHE A 141 -6.11 1.35 11.54
N TYR A 142 -6.99 0.72 10.79
CA TYR A 142 -6.62 -0.02 9.59
C TYR A 142 -6.18 0.94 8.47
N ASP A 143 -5.16 0.58 7.69
CA ASP A 143 -4.64 1.39 6.59
C ASP A 143 -4.23 2.84 6.98
N LEU A 144 -3.55 3.01 8.11
CA LEU A 144 -2.92 4.30 8.45
C LEU A 144 -1.90 4.76 7.41
N CYS A 145 -1.25 3.82 6.73
CA CYS A 145 -0.27 4.10 5.69
C CYS A 145 -0.90 4.88 4.54
N GLY A 146 -2.06 4.43 4.03
CA GLY A 146 -2.80 5.11 2.96
C GLY A 146 -3.26 6.51 3.38
N LEU A 147 -3.77 6.67 4.61
CA LEU A 147 -4.13 7.97 5.14
C LEU A 147 -2.93 8.94 5.12
N TYR A 148 -1.79 8.51 5.64
CA TYR A 148 -0.63 9.41 5.73
C TYR A 148 0.02 9.68 4.38
N LEU A 149 0.01 8.73 3.46
CA LEU A 149 0.42 8.98 2.08
C LEU A 149 -0.46 10.04 1.42
N GLN A 150 -1.78 10.01 1.66
CA GLN A 150 -2.69 11.07 1.19
C GLN A 150 -2.35 12.43 1.80
N VAL A 151 -2.18 12.52 3.12
CA VAL A 151 -1.84 13.78 3.82
C VAL A 151 -0.53 14.38 3.29
N LEU A 152 0.50 13.56 3.14
CA LEU A 152 1.80 14.00 2.60
C LEU A 152 1.67 14.48 1.16
N SER A 153 0.88 13.78 0.34
CA SER A 153 0.63 14.16 -1.07
C SER A 153 -0.11 15.50 -1.18
N ASP A 154 -1.07 15.76 -0.29
CA ASP A 154 -1.80 17.02 -0.25
C ASP A 154 -0.95 18.21 0.22
N LEU A 155 0.10 17.95 1.00
CA LEU A 155 1.08 18.94 1.42
C LEU A 155 2.14 19.23 0.36
N ALA A 156 2.41 18.29 -0.55
CA ALA A 156 3.41 18.46 -1.58
C ALA A 156 2.99 19.56 -2.58
N GLU A 157 3.94 20.42 -2.94
CA GLU A 157 3.70 21.47 -3.93
C GLU A 157 4.17 21.09 -5.33
N GLY A 158 4.93 19.99 -5.41
CA GLY A 158 5.57 19.49 -6.63
C GLY A 158 6.90 20.20 -6.93
N GLY A 159 7.82 19.46 -7.53
CA GLY A 159 9.15 19.97 -7.87
C GLY A 159 10.16 19.91 -6.72
N GLU A 160 9.84 19.24 -5.63
CA GLU A 160 10.80 18.92 -4.57
C GLU A 160 11.93 18.03 -5.13
N GLU A 161 13.19 18.48 -5.05
CA GLU A 161 14.34 17.67 -5.46
C GLU A 161 14.71 16.64 -4.39
N THR A 162 14.50 16.99 -3.11
CA THR A 162 14.78 16.13 -1.95
C THR A 162 13.72 16.35 -0.90
N VAL A 163 13.17 15.27 -0.38
CA VAL A 163 12.20 15.26 0.70
C VAL A 163 12.74 14.56 1.94
N ALA A 164 12.30 14.99 3.11
CA ALA A 164 12.49 14.31 4.38
C ALA A 164 11.12 14.15 5.04
N VAL A 165 10.83 12.96 5.57
CA VAL A 165 9.53 12.62 6.16
C VAL A 165 9.74 12.19 7.62
N ASP A 166 9.12 12.93 8.54
CA ASP A 166 9.14 12.65 9.98
C ASP A 166 7.74 12.19 10.44
N LEU A 167 7.64 10.91 10.75
CA LEU A 167 6.44 10.28 11.29
C LEU A 167 6.67 9.79 12.74
N SER A 168 7.73 10.25 13.40
CA SER A 168 8.08 9.80 14.76
C SER A 168 7.01 10.11 15.80
N GLN A 169 6.21 11.14 15.54
CA GLN A 169 5.12 11.59 16.42
C GLN A 169 3.74 11.48 15.75
N ALA A 170 3.64 10.76 14.66
CA ALA A 170 2.35 10.53 14.02
C ALA A 170 1.45 9.68 14.92
N PRO A 171 0.15 10.02 15.07
CA PRO A 171 -0.75 9.21 15.88
C PRO A 171 -1.00 7.84 15.27
N GLY A 172 -1.35 6.87 16.12
CA GLY A 172 -1.52 5.47 15.75
C GLY A 172 -0.21 4.68 15.82
N ASP A 173 -0.36 3.37 15.82
CA ASP A 173 0.74 2.44 16.13
C ASP A 173 1.49 1.99 14.86
N LEU A 174 2.03 2.96 14.08
CA LEU A 174 2.88 2.62 12.94
C LEU A 174 4.20 1.98 13.40
N THR A 175 4.56 0.86 12.78
CA THR A 175 5.88 0.27 12.94
C THR A 175 6.97 1.15 12.27
N GLU A 176 8.22 0.95 12.63
CA GLU A 176 9.33 1.65 11.97
C GLU A 176 9.45 1.25 10.49
N GLY A 177 9.08 0.02 10.14
CA GLY A 177 9.00 -0.43 8.76
C GLY A 177 7.92 0.31 7.97
N GLU A 178 6.72 0.48 8.52
CA GLU A 178 5.64 1.23 7.90
C GLU A 178 6.00 2.70 7.69
N LYS A 179 6.61 3.35 8.69
CA LYS A 179 7.13 4.72 8.55
C LYS A 179 8.16 4.84 7.43
N ALA A 180 9.10 3.89 7.36
CA ALA A 180 10.10 3.86 6.29
C ALA A 180 9.49 3.60 4.90
N ALA A 181 8.48 2.73 4.82
CA ALA A 181 7.76 2.43 3.58
C ALA A 181 6.96 3.65 3.09
N ILE A 182 6.24 4.36 4.00
CA ILE A 182 5.53 5.60 3.70
C ILE A 182 6.51 6.64 3.15
N ALA A 183 7.63 6.88 3.84
CA ALA A 183 8.64 7.86 3.41
C ALA A 183 9.21 7.51 2.02
N TRP A 184 9.51 6.23 1.79
CA TRP A 184 9.99 5.76 0.50
C TRP A 184 8.93 5.95 -0.60
N ARG A 185 7.68 5.56 -0.36
CA ARG A 185 6.60 5.67 -1.34
C ARG A 185 6.30 7.12 -1.67
N PHE A 186 6.27 7.98 -0.67
CA PHE A 186 6.07 9.41 -0.85
C PHE A 186 7.17 10.05 -1.71
N ARG A 187 8.45 9.75 -1.45
CA ARG A 187 9.54 10.26 -2.29
C ARG A 187 9.43 9.79 -3.74
N GLU A 188 9.00 8.53 -3.99
CA GLU A 188 8.75 8.02 -5.34
C GLU A 188 7.64 8.83 -6.03
N THR A 189 6.55 9.12 -5.32
CA THR A 189 5.44 9.94 -5.82
C THR A 189 5.90 11.35 -6.19
N CYS A 190 6.79 11.95 -5.40
CA CYS A 190 7.38 13.26 -5.70
C CYS A 190 8.47 13.20 -6.79
N GLY A 191 9.01 12.03 -7.12
CA GLY A 191 10.19 11.89 -7.98
C GLY A 191 11.44 12.46 -7.34
N ALA A 192 11.52 12.52 -6.02
CA ALA A 192 12.54 13.20 -5.22
C ALA A 192 13.60 12.24 -4.66
N GLY A 193 14.71 12.80 -4.16
CA GLY A 193 15.61 12.09 -3.26
C GLY A 193 15.02 12.01 -1.85
N LEU A 194 15.36 10.96 -1.08
CA LEU A 194 15.00 10.85 0.32
C LEU A 194 16.19 11.24 1.22
N ALA A 195 15.96 12.18 2.11
CA ALA A 195 16.93 12.60 3.12
C ALA A 195 16.50 12.11 4.51
N ASP A 196 17.47 12.08 5.41
CA ASP A 196 17.22 11.88 6.83
C ASP A 196 16.38 13.04 7.38
N PRO A 197 15.31 12.78 8.16
CA PRO A 197 14.52 13.82 8.81
C PRO A 197 15.33 14.78 9.68
N GLU A 198 16.43 14.33 10.28
CA GLU A 198 17.33 15.13 11.10
C GLU A 198 18.36 15.95 10.30
N SER A 199 18.45 15.75 8.98
CA SER A 199 19.38 16.49 8.13
C SER A 199 19.13 17.99 8.22
N ALA A 200 20.17 18.79 8.43
CA ALA A 200 20.09 20.25 8.50
C ALA A 200 20.31 20.94 7.13
N ASP A 201 20.40 20.16 6.04
CA ASP A 201 20.73 20.72 4.74
C ASP A 201 19.61 21.65 4.24
N PRO A 202 19.97 22.84 3.73
CA PRO A 202 19.00 23.74 3.13
C PRO A 202 18.46 23.17 1.81
N GLY A 203 17.24 23.51 1.45
CA GLY A 203 16.60 23.06 0.21
C GLY A 203 15.85 21.74 0.34
N ILE A 204 16.05 20.98 1.42
CA ILE A 204 15.23 19.79 1.71
C ILE A 204 13.82 20.24 2.10
N ALA A 205 12.81 19.74 1.40
CA ALA A 205 11.42 19.87 1.80
C ALA A 205 11.12 18.85 2.91
N ARG A 206 10.79 19.32 4.11
CA ARG A 206 10.50 18.49 5.27
C ARG A 206 9.01 18.36 5.45
N PHE A 207 8.57 17.15 5.66
CA PHE A 207 7.19 16.80 5.92
C PHE A 207 7.12 16.12 7.29
N ALA A 208 6.20 16.54 8.13
CA ALA A 208 5.99 15.94 9.42
C ALA A 208 4.49 15.78 9.68
N ILE A 209 4.13 14.67 10.33
CA ILE A 209 2.80 14.45 10.88
C ILE A 209 2.98 14.23 12.38
N ARG A 210 2.19 14.98 13.18
CA ARG A 210 2.27 14.94 14.64
C ARG A 210 0.88 14.81 15.23
N GLU A 211 0.77 14.13 16.34
CA GLU A 211 -0.47 14.09 17.11
C GLU A 211 -0.85 15.49 17.56
N ALA A 212 -2.08 15.90 17.30
CA ALA A 212 -2.65 17.18 17.73
C ALA A 212 -3.53 16.97 18.95
N GLY A 213 -3.06 17.39 20.13
CA GLY A 213 -3.83 17.39 21.36
C GLY A 213 -3.13 16.73 22.54
N THR A 214 -3.69 16.88 23.73
CA THR A 214 -3.21 16.26 24.96
C THR A 214 -3.44 14.76 24.91
N GLU A 215 -2.35 14.03 25.01
CA GLU A 215 -2.23 12.61 25.35
C GLU A 215 -3.47 11.73 25.12
N GLY A 216 -3.50 11.04 24.00
CA GLY A 216 -4.15 9.72 23.92
C GLY A 216 -5.68 9.68 23.95
N GLU A 217 -6.40 10.78 23.87
CA GLU A 217 -7.84 10.72 23.69
C GLU A 217 -8.20 10.47 22.22
N LEU A 218 -8.49 9.22 21.92
CA LEU A 218 -9.27 8.85 20.75
C LEU A 218 -10.63 9.54 20.89
N CYS A 219 -10.79 10.72 20.30
CA CYS A 219 -12.09 11.35 20.27
C CYS A 219 -13.05 10.52 19.43
N SER A 220 -14.17 10.16 19.97
CA SER A 220 -15.23 9.48 19.24
C SER A 220 -16.31 10.48 18.83
N LEU A 221 -16.69 10.45 17.56
CA LEU A 221 -17.85 11.20 17.07
C LEU A 221 -19.10 10.33 17.25
N PRO A 222 -20.19 10.86 17.85
CA PRO A 222 -21.44 10.12 17.91
C PRO A 222 -22.05 10.06 16.50
N THR A 223 -22.16 8.87 15.95
CA THR A 223 -22.95 8.60 14.74
C THR A 223 -24.33 8.14 15.15
N ARG A 224 -25.33 8.58 14.42
CA ARG A 224 -26.73 8.27 14.69
C ARG A 224 -27.28 7.39 13.58
N GLU A 225 -27.26 6.10 13.76
CA GLU A 225 -28.10 5.18 13.00
C GLU A 225 -29.10 4.53 13.95
N GLU A 226 -30.39 4.54 13.60
CA GLU A 226 -31.51 3.86 14.27
C GLU A 226 -31.68 4.12 15.78
N GLY A 227 -31.27 5.29 16.28
CA GLY A 227 -31.53 5.70 17.67
C GLY A 227 -30.47 5.29 18.68
N GLU A 228 -29.47 4.53 18.31
CA GLU A 228 -28.26 4.27 19.12
C GLU A 228 -27.13 5.23 18.71
N ALA A 229 -26.41 5.74 19.69
CA ALA A 229 -25.23 6.58 19.46
C ALA A 229 -24.01 5.64 19.40
N TYR A 230 -23.47 5.43 18.20
CA TYR A 230 -22.17 4.81 18.03
C TYR A 230 -21.08 5.86 18.13
N SER A 231 -19.96 5.50 18.74
CA SER A 231 -18.77 6.35 18.73
C SER A 231 -17.73 5.73 17.82
N LEU A 232 -17.34 6.49 16.78
CA LEU A 232 -16.27 6.11 15.89
C LEU A 232 -14.94 6.67 16.38
N PRO A 233 -13.86 5.93 16.32
CA PRO A 233 -12.54 6.46 16.66
C PRO A 233 -12.14 7.56 15.66
N VAL A 234 -11.58 8.64 16.20
CA VAL A 234 -11.12 9.80 15.42
C VAL A 234 -9.65 10.03 15.70
N LEU A 235 -8.84 10.06 14.64
CA LEU A 235 -7.48 10.57 14.73
C LEU A 235 -7.47 12.09 14.67
N LYS A 236 -6.66 12.72 15.53
CA LYS A 236 -6.37 14.14 15.48
C LYS A 236 -4.89 14.34 15.29
N PHE A 237 -4.53 15.16 14.31
CA PHE A 237 -3.13 15.40 13.97
C PHE A 237 -2.93 16.79 13.36
N GLU A 238 -1.69 17.22 13.36
CA GLU A 238 -1.19 18.33 12.55
C GLU A 238 -0.24 17.78 11.50
N ALA A 239 -0.22 18.40 10.32
CA ALA A 239 0.69 18.05 9.27
C ALA A 239 1.40 19.29 8.76
N GLU A 240 2.72 19.21 8.63
CA GLU A 240 3.59 20.33 8.27
C GLU A 240 4.43 19.99 7.06
N ARG A 241 4.53 20.94 6.12
CA ARG A 241 5.60 21.01 5.14
C ARG A 241 6.43 22.26 5.43
N SER A 242 7.72 22.11 5.61
CA SER A 242 8.64 23.22 5.80
C SER A 242 9.87 23.07 4.91
N GLN A 243 10.43 24.22 4.48
CA GLN A 243 11.63 24.25 3.66
C GLN A 243 12.43 25.50 3.98
N THR A 244 13.72 25.32 4.25
CA THR A 244 14.67 26.42 4.34
C THR A 244 15.25 26.68 2.95
N LEU A 245 15.00 27.87 2.41
CA LEU A 245 15.53 28.25 1.12
C LEU A 245 17.03 28.53 1.20
N PRO A 246 17.79 28.38 0.11
CA PRO A 246 19.18 28.78 0.07
C PRO A 246 19.33 30.27 0.43
N ALA A 247 20.42 30.62 1.11
CA ALA A 247 20.67 31.99 1.50
C ALA A 247 20.67 32.94 0.28
N GLY A 248 19.94 34.02 0.39
CA GLY A 248 19.97 35.10 -0.58
C GLY A 248 21.35 35.78 -0.72
N PRO A 249 21.53 36.70 -1.65
CA PRO A 249 22.79 37.40 -1.85
C PRO A 249 23.28 38.21 -0.64
N ASP A 250 22.35 38.58 0.22
CA ASP A 250 22.57 39.28 1.52
C ASP A 250 22.85 38.35 2.69
N GLY A 251 22.87 37.02 2.45
CA GLY A 251 23.03 36.00 3.49
C GLY A 251 21.76 35.66 4.28
N THR A 252 20.63 36.31 3.95
CA THR A 252 19.34 36.02 4.59
C THR A 252 18.84 34.65 4.14
N ARG A 253 18.45 33.80 5.11
CA ARG A 253 17.76 32.53 4.87
C ARG A 253 16.29 32.72 5.15
N LEU A 254 15.47 32.39 4.20
CA LEU A 254 14.02 32.38 4.34
C LEU A 254 13.57 30.95 4.62
N ALA A 255 12.65 30.78 5.51
CA ALA A 255 11.93 29.52 5.72
C ALA A 255 10.48 29.70 5.23
N ALA A 256 10.01 28.76 4.47
CA ALA A 256 8.59 28.64 4.12
C ALA A 256 8.01 27.44 4.86
N ALA A 257 6.83 27.63 5.44
CA ALA A 257 6.09 26.55 6.09
C ALA A 257 4.63 26.59 5.68
N ARG A 258 4.06 25.43 5.47
CA ARG A 258 2.62 25.19 5.30
C ARG A 258 2.19 24.20 6.37
N ILE A 259 1.27 24.57 7.21
CA ILE A 259 0.82 23.78 8.35
C ILE A 259 -0.68 23.57 8.23
N LEU A 260 -1.10 22.31 8.21
CA LEU A 260 -2.49 21.90 8.33
C LEU A 260 -2.75 21.60 9.81
N GLN A 261 -3.63 22.39 10.44
CA GLN A 261 -3.94 22.29 11.86
C GLN A 261 -5.33 21.71 12.08
N ASP A 262 -5.52 21.12 13.25
CA ASP A 262 -6.78 20.52 13.67
C ASP A 262 -7.30 19.50 12.62
N CYS A 263 -6.40 18.75 12.02
CA CYS A 263 -6.76 17.69 11.10
C CYS A 263 -7.47 16.58 11.86
N THR A 264 -8.58 16.10 11.28
CA THR A 264 -9.33 14.97 11.83
C THR A 264 -9.61 13.94 10.76
N ALA A 265 -9.35 12.68 11.07
CA ALA A 265 -9.75 11.55 10.24
C ALA A 265 -10.60 10.60 11.08
N VAL A 266 -11.76 10.20 10.55
CA VAL A 266 -12.67 9.27 11.20
C VAL A 266 -12.46 7.90 10.59
N TRP A 267 -12.20 6.91 11.45
CA TRP A 267 -12.13 5.52 11.02
C TRP A 267 -13.54 5.01 10.73
N PRO A 268 -13.85 4.64 9.47
CA PRO A 268 -15.12 4.00 9.16
C PRO A 268 -15.12 2.58 9.74
N GLU A 269 -16.25 2.12 10.21
CA GLU A 269 -16.40 0.79 10.84
C GLU A 269 -16.02 -0.36 9.89
N PHE A 270 -16.13 -0.11 8.58
CA PHE A 270 -15.76 -1.07 7.53
C PHE A 270 -15.17 -0.31 6.32
N GLY A 271 -13.90 -0.53 6.01
CA GLY A 271 -13.30 -0.05 4.78
C GLY A 271 -12.09 0.88 4.95
N ALA A 272 -11.65 1.43 3.84
CA ALA A 272 -10.53 2.36 3.78
C ALA A 272 -10.90 3.75 4.29
N TRP A 273 -9.91 4.55 4.68
CA TRP A 273 -10.10 5.95 4.99
C TRP A 273 -10.72 6.69 3.80
N THR A 274 -11.80 7.43 4.06
CA THR A 274 -12.42 8.29 3.04
C THR A 274 -11.73 9.63 2.88
N GLY A 275 -10.65 9.86 3.64
CA GLY A 275 -9.89 11.09 3.71
C GLY A 275 -9.90 11.69 5.12
N TYR A 276 -9.44 12.92 5.21
CA TYR A 276 -9.38 13.67 6.46
C TYR A 276 -9.94 15.09 6.24
N GLN A 277 -10.29 15.76 7.34
CA GLN A 277 -10.74 17.16 7.36
C GLN A 277 -9.64 18.03 7.96
N VAL A 278 -9.44 19.21 7.38
CA VAL A 278 -8.50 20.22 7.88
C VAL A 278 -9.31 21.31 8.58
N GLY A 279 -8.99 21.59 9.84
CA GLY A 279 -9.63 22.67 10.60
C GLY A 279 -9.15 24.04 10.16
N SER A 280 -7.83 24.22 10.00
CA SER A 280 -7.24 25.47 9.52
C SER A 280 -5.93 25.21 8.79
N GLU A 281 -5.55 26.15 7.93
CA GLU A 281 -4.26 26.15 7.23
C GLU A 281 -3.51 27.44 7.56
N VAL A 282 -2.23 27.28 7.93
CA VAL A 282 -1.33 28.39 8.23
C VAL A 282 -0.15 28.39 7.26
N LEU A 283 0.08 29.52 6.63
CA LEU A 283 1.26 29.75 5.80
C LEU A 283 2.22 30.65 6.58
N GLY A 284 3.41 30.12 6.85
CA GLY A 284 4.49 30.81 7.55
C GLY A 284 5.61 31.20 6.60
N CYS A 285 6.11 32.42 6.71
CA CYS A 285 7.34 32.89 6.07
C CYS A 285 8.18 33.56 7.16
N GLY A 286 9.38 33.02 7.45
CA GLY A 286 10.28 33.52 8.47
C GLY A 286 11.68 33.80 7.92
#